data_acb31369ebd3a684c34e41648670cdd3
#
_entry.id   acb31369ebd3a684c34e41648670cdd3
#
_cell.length_a   1.000
_cell.length_b   1.000
_cell.length_c   1.000
_cell.angle_alpha   90.00
_cell.angle_beta   90.00
_cell.angle_gamma   90.00
#
_symmetry.space_group_name_H-M   'P 1'
#
loop_
_entity.id
_entity.type
_entity.pdbx_description
1 polymer ?
#
loop_
_entity_poly.entity_id
_entity_poly.type
_entity_poly.pdbx_seq_one_letter_code
_entity_poly.pdbx_strand_id
1 'polypeptide(L)'
;VDLVLVEIPQVVNKLKGLIMELEDSYFPNMGNVTYTDNFDEAASDGDWFLLVGSIPRGIVYNGKKIEERSDLLSINGGIFVGQGQAIGMHGKDNAKILVVGNPANTNAFIGRNAANKDSQLWMAMTMLDSNRAKSIISKKTNKDISDIKNMIIWGNHSPTMYPDAENTFISGELGNSVINDMNWIESDF
;
A
#
# COMPACT_ATOMS: atom_id res chain seq x y z
N VAL A 1 11.01 -3.82 -17.33
CA VAL A 1 9.74 -4.14 -16.64
C VAL A 1 8.59 -3.77 -17.57
N ASP A 2 7.73 -4.74 -17.92
CA ASP A 2 6.50 -4.45 -18.62
C ASP A 2 5.43 -4.06 -17.60
N LEU A 3 4.62 -3.06 -17.94
CA LEU A 3 3.62 -2.48 -17.05
C LEU A 3 2.23 -2.58 -17.69
N VAL A 4 1.27 -3.11 -16.94
CA VAL A 4 -0.14 -3.11 -17.33
C VAL A 4 -0.92 -2.22 -16.36
N LEU A 5 -1.50 -1.15 -16.87
CA LEU A 5 -2.34 -0.23 -16.11
C LEU A 5 -3.80 -0.69 -16.20
N VAL A 6 -4.48 -0.76 -15.05
CA VAL A 6 -5.88 -1.20 -15.00
C VAL A 6 -6.74 -0.10 -14.38
N GLU A 7 -7.85 0.17 -15.01
CA GLU A 7 -8.84 1.12 -14.51
C GLU A 7 -10.26 0.68 -14.91
N ILE A 8 -11.25 1.19 -14.23
CA ILE A 8 -12.65 0.89 -14.55
C ILE A 8 -13.05 1.43 -15.94
N PRO A 9 -14.01 0.80 -16.64
CA PRO A 9 -14.38 1.16 -18.03
C PRO A 9 -14.70 2.65 -18.22
N GLN A 10 -15.29 3.30 -17.20
CA GLN A 10 -15.72 4.69 -17.25
C GLN A 10 -14.57 5.68 -17.40
N VAL A 11 -13.37 5.32 -16.94
CA VAL A 11 -12.21 6.22 -16.93
C VAL A 11 -10.95 5.61 -17.56
N VAL A 12 -10.99 4.38 -18.06
CA VAL A 12 -9.85 3.68 -18.69
C VAL A 12 -9.18 4.50 -19.80
N ASN A 13 -9.94 5.30 -20.54
CA ASN A 13 -9.39 6.16 -21.58
C ASN A 13 -8.44 7.25 -21.07
N LYS A 14 -8.50 7.59 -19.77
CA LYS A 14 -7.55 8.55 -19.16
C LYS A 14 -6.14 7.96 -19.08
N LEU A 15 -6.01 6.65 -19.06
CA LEU A 15 -4.71 5.96 -19.02
C LEU A 15 -3.85 6.23 -20.25
N LYS A 16 -4.46 6.58 -21.38
CA LYS A 16 -3.72 6.97 -22.61
C LYS A 16 -2.77 8.15 -22.36
N GLY A 17 -3.25 9.19 -21.67
CA GLY A 17 -2.43 10.33 -21.32
C GLY A 17 -1.31 9.97 -20.34
N LEU A 18 -1.63 9.12 -19.34
CA LEU A 18 -0.64 8.65 -18.38
C LEU A 18 0.46 7.81 -19.05
N ILE A 19 0.12 6.97 -20.02
CA ILE A 19 1.10 6.20 -20.79
C ILE A 19 2.05 7.14 -21.53
N MET A 20 1.52 8.16 -22.21
CA MET A 20 2.35 9.15 -22.90
C MET A 20 3.33 9.85 -21.93
N GLU A 21 2.87 10.24 -20.74
CA GLU A 21 3.72 10.85 -19.70
C GLU A 21 4.82 9.88 -19.22
N LEU A 22 4.50 8.60 -19.07
CA LEU A 22 5.47 7.58 -18.68
C LEU A 22 6.52 7.35 -19.77
N GLU A 23 6.11 7.28 -21.03
CA GLU A 23 7.00 7.12 -22.19
C GLU A 23 7.93 8.32 -22.32
N ASP A 24 7.42 9.54 -22.16
CA ASP A 24 8.19 10.78 -22.23
C ASP A 24 9.17 10.93 -21.05
N SER A 25 8.91 10.28 -19.91
CA SER A 25 9.72 10.39 -18.69
C SER A 25 11.02 9.61 -18.74
N TYR A 26 11.25 8.80 -19.76
CA TYR A 26 12.47 8.01 -19.95
C TYR A 26 12.95 7.24 -18.70
N PHE A 27 12.26 6.16 -18.39
CA PHE A 27 12.70 5.23 -17.34
C PHE A 27 13.55 4.10 -17.96
N PRO A 28 14.87 3.98 -17.62
CA PRO A 28 15.77 3.03 -18.29
C PRO A 28 15.35 1.57 -18.19
N ASN A 29 14.58 1.22 -17.14
CA ASN A 29 14.13 -0.14 -16.88
C ASN A 29 12.68 -0.39 -17.30
N MET A 30 12.00 0.57 -17.91
CA MET A 30 10.64 0.41 -18.40
C MET A 30 10.65 -0.25 -19.77
N GLY A 31 9.89 -1.32 -19.92
CA GLY A 31 9.61 -1.96 -21.19
C GLY A 31 8.29 -1.46 -21.78
N ASN A 32 7.41 -2.37 -22.16
CA ASN A 32 6.10 -1.99 -22.71
C ASN A 32 5.17 -1.49 -21.61
N VAL A 33 4.37 -0.46 -21.94
CA VAL A 33 3.27 0.01 -21.09
C VAL A 33 1.97 -0.18 -21.86
N THR A 34 1.05 -0.93 -21.26
CA THR A 34 -0.29 -1.19 -21.82
C THR A 34 -1.36 -0.86 -20.81
N TYR A 35 -2.61 -0.83 -21.22
CA TYR A 35 -3.74 -0.61 -20.31
C TYR A 35 -4.96 -1.45 -20.73
N THR A 36 -5.78 -1.78 -19.74
CA THR A 36 -7.03 -2.52 -19.94
C THR A 36 -8.05 -2.15 -18.84
N ASP A 37 -9.31 -2.42 -19.09
CA ASP A 37 -10.37 -2.42 -18.07
C ASP A 37 -10.76 -3.84 -17.63
N ASN A 38 -10.08 -4.86 -18.18
CA ASN A 38 -10.25 -6.24 -17.83
C ASN A 38 -9.16 -6.71 -16.86
N PHE A 39 -9.52 -6.86 -15.58
CA PHE A 39 -8.57 -7.25 -14.55
C PHE A 39 -8.06 -8.69 -14.70
N ASP A 40 -8.88 -9.61 -15.24
CA ASP A 40 -8.48 -11.00 -15.47
C ASP A 40 -7.36 -11.08 -16.53
N GLU A 41 -7.51 -10.29 -17.61
CA GLU A 41 -6.48 -10.14 -18.62
C GLU A 41 -5.19 -9.56 -18.05
N ALA A 42 -5.31 -8.48 -17.26
CA ALA A 42 -4.16 -7.84 -16.62
C ALA A 42 -3.46 -8.74 -15.60
N ALA A 43 -4.19 -9.63 -14.94
CA ALA A 43 -3.63 -10.56 -13.96
C ALA A 43 -2.86 -11.71 -14.61
N SER A 44 -3.05 -11.95 -15.91
CA SER A 44 -2.40 -13.07 -16.61
C SER A 44 -0.88 -12.92 -16.57
N ASP A 45 -0.21 -13.95 -16.06
CA ASP A 45 1.25 -14.04 -16.01
C ASP A 45 1.96 -12.94 -15.19
N GLY A 46 1.20 -12.22 -14.33
CA GLY A 46 1.73 -11.14 -13.51
C GLY A 46 2.70 -11.62 -12.44
N ASP A 47 3.87 -10.96 -12.33
CA ASP A 47 4.86 -11.18 -11.26
C ASP A 47 4.59 -10.31 -10.04
N TRP A 48 4.14 -9.06 -10.26
CA TRP A 48 3.84 -8.07 -9.24
C TRP A 48 2.50 -7.40 -9.48
N PHE A 49 1.74 -7.24 -8.41
CA PHE A 49 0.47 -6.52 -8.42
C PHE A 49 0.50 -5.38 -7.40
N LEU A 50 0.22 -4.17 -7.85
CA LEU A 50 0.09 -2.99 -7.01
C LEU A 50 -1.38 -2.60 -6.95
N LEU A 51 -2.07 -2.99 -5.88
CA LEU A 51 -3.50 -2.75 -5.69
C LEU A 51 -3.70 -1.40 -4.99
N VAL A 52 -3.72 -0.34 -5.77
CA VAL A 52 -3.79 1.05 -5.29
C VAL A 52 -5.22 1.56 -5.22
N GLY A 53 -6.07 1.11 -6.15
CA GLY A 53 -7.44 1.59 -6.32
C GLY A 53 -8.32 1.25 -5.12
N SER A 54 -9.03 2.25 -4.63
CA SER A 54 -10.08 2.09 -3.63
C SER A 54 -11.09 3.23 -3.74
N ILE A 55 -12.32 2.98 -3.31
CA ILE A 55 -13.34 4.03 -3.25
C ILE A 55 -13.11 4.91 -2.02
N PRO A 56 -12.91 6.22 -2.17
CA PRO A 56 -12.67 7.12 -1.06
C PRO A 56 -13.96 7.46 -0.29
N ARG A 57 -13.79 8.01 0.92
CA ARG A 57 -14.92 8.55 1.70
C ARG A 57 -15.47 9.84 1.06
N GLY A 58 -16.74 10.12 1.37
CA GLY A 58 -17.39 11.38 1.02
C GLY A 58 -17.97 11.41 -0.39
N ILE A 59 -17.78 10.38 -1.20
CA ILE A 59 -18.41 10.29 -2.52
C ILE A 59 -19.76 9.57 -2.47
N VAL A 60 -20.55 9.77 -3.52
CA VAL A 60 -21.79 9.00 -3.74
C VAL A 60 -21.45 7.82 -4.64
N TYR A 61 -21.66 6.61 -4.14
CA TYR A 61 -21.49 5.37 -4.88
C TYR A 61 -22.82 4.61 -4.91
N ASN A 62 -23.30 4.26 -6.10
CA ASN A 62 -24.59 3.61 -6.32
C ASN A 62 -25.76 4.32 -5.59
N GLY A 63 -25.78 5.67 -5.61
CA GLY A 63 -26.83 6.48 -5.00
C GLY A 63 -26.74 6.65 -3.49
N LYS A 64 -25.76 6.03 -2.81
CA LYS A 64 -25.51 6.18 -1.38
C LYS A 64 -24.25 6.97 -1.11
N LYS A 65 -24.32 7.99 -0.25
CA LYS A 65 -23.13 8.71 0.23
C LYS A 65 -22.36 7.83 1.20
N ILE A 66 -21.07 7.67 0.96
CA ILE A 66 -20.16 6.84 1.76
C ILE A 66 -19.58 7.70 2.87
N GLU A 67 -20.13 7.58 4.08
CA GLU A 67 -19.69 8.35 5.23
C GLU A 67 -19.06 7.47 6.32
N GLU A 68 -19.59 6.27 6.50
CA GLU A 68 -19.14 5.35 7.55
C GLU A 68 -18.02 4.41 7.10
N ARG A 69 -17.20 3.98 8.08
CA ARG A 69 -16.13 2.98 7.83
C ARG A 69 -16.69 1.63 7.38
N SER A 70 -17.84 1.24 7.89
CA SER A 70 -18.53 0.00 7.53
C SER A 70 -18.94 -0.04 6.07
N ASP A 71 -19.49 1.08 5.55
CA ASP A 71 -19.85 1.21 4.14
C ASP A 71 -18.61 1.10 3.24
N LEU A 72 -17.56 1.83 3.61
CA LEU A 72 -16.29 1.81 2.87
C LEU A 72 -15.67 0.42 2.84
N LEU A 73 -15.68 -0.29 3.96
CA LEU A 73 -15.16 -1.64 4.06
C LEU A 73 -15.98 -2.63 3.20
N SER A 74 -17.29 -2.53 3.23
CA SER A 74 -18.16 -3.40 2.44
C SER A 74 -17.93 -3.23 0.94
N ILE A 75 -17.82 -1.98 0.47
CA ILE A 75 -17.63 -1.68 -0.96
C ILE A 75 -16.22 -2.06 -1.42
N ASN A 76 -15.21 -1.59 -0.71
CA ASN A 76 -13.83 -1.92 -1.05
C ASN A 76 -13.55 -3.41 -0.88
N GLY A 77 -14.09 -4.05 0.14
CA GLY A 77 -13.98 -5.50 0.31
C GLY A 77 -14.42 -6.29 -0.92
N GLY A 78 -15.53 -5.89 -1.55
CA GLY A 78 -16.01 -6.49 -2.80
C GLY A 78 -15.00 -6.35 -3.96
N ILE A 79 -14.35 -5.18 -4.08
CA ILE A 79 -13.31 -4.94 -5.09
C ILE A 79 -12.14 -5.90 -4.86
N PHE A 80 -11.63 -5.99 -3.62
CA PHE A 80 -10.49 -6.83 -3.30
C PHE A 80 -10.80 -8.33 -3.34
N VAL A 81 -12.04 -8.74 -3.16
CA VAL A 81 -12.48 -10.12 -3.43
C VAL A 81 -12.30 -10.44 -4.91
N GLY A 82 -12.85 -9.61 -5.80
CA GLY A 82 -12.73 -9.81 -7.25
C GLY A 82 -11.27 -9.81 -7.72
N GLN A 83 -10.48 -8.84 -7.29
CA GLN A 83 -9.05 -8.77 -7.60
C GLN A 83 -8.29 -9.99 -7.06
N GLY A 84 -8.58 -10.42 -5.83
CA GLY A 84 -7.97 -11.61 -5.25
C GLY A 84 -8.26 -12.87 -6.05
N GLN A 85 -9.51 -13.09 -6.43
CA GLN A 85 -9.92 -14.23 -7.26
C GLN A 85 -9.18 -14.24 -8.60
N ALA A 86 -9.13 -13.10 -9.30
CA ALA A 86 -8.45 -12.98 -10.57
C ALA A 86 -6.94 -13.27 -10.45
N ILE A 87 -6.27 -12.69 -9.44
CA ILE A 87 -4.84 -12.93 -9.18
C ILE A 87 -4.58 -14.39 -8.81
N GLY A 88 -5.42 -15.00 -7.98
CA GLY A 88 -5.32 -16.41 -7.63
C GLY A 88 -5.46 -17.34 -8.84
N MET A 89 -6.34 -16.97 -9.76
CA MET A 89 -6.65 -17.78 -10.94
C MET A 89 -5.64 -17.60 -12.08
N HIS A 90 -5.20 -16.38 -12.34
CA HIS A 90 -4.43 -16.02 -13.54
C HIS A 90 -3.00 -15.55 -13.24
N GLY A 91 -2.72 -15.08 -12.04
CA GLY A 91 -1.38 -14.64 -11.63
C GLY A 91 -0.42 -15.81 -11.39
N LYS A 92 0.88 -15.55 -11.48
CA LYS A 92 1.91 -16.56 -11.22
C LYS A 92 1.82 -17.10 -9.79
N ASP A 93 2.28 -18.34 -9.61
CA ASP A 93 2.26 -19.00 -8.31
C ASP A 93 3.10 -18.29 -7.24
N ASN A 94 4.17 -17.64 -7.65
CA ASN A 94 5.07 -16.89 -6.78
C ASN A 94 4.85 -15.37 -6.89
N ALA A 95 3.71 -14.92 -7.39
CA ALA A 95 3.40 -13.50 -7.51
C ALA A 95 3.47 -12.77 -6.16
N LYS A 96 3.84 -11.50 -6.22
CA LYS A 96 3.91 -10.59 -5.08
C LYS A 96 2.86 -9.51 -5.20
N ILE A 97 2.04 -9.38 -4.19
CA ILE A 97 0.91 -8.46 -4.20
C ILE A 97 1.08 -7.43 -3.09
N LEU A 98 1.15 -6.15 -3.46
CA LEU A 98 1.22 -5.03 -2.55
C LEU A 98 -0.10 -4.27 -2.55
N VAL A 99 -0.81 -4.31 -1.45
CA VAL A 99 -2.06 -3.58 -1.26
C VAL A 99 -1.78 -2.21 -0.64
N VAL A 100 -2.18 -1.16 -1.36
CA VAL A 100 -2.04 0.24 -0.97
C VAL A 100 -3.39 0.86 -0.61
N GLY A 101 -4.45 0.42 -1.30
CA GLY A 101 -5.82 0.90 -1.10
C GLY A 101 -6.32 0.68 0.33
N ASN A 102 -6.79 1.76 0.96
CA ASN A 102 -7.22 1.72 2.36
C ASN A 102 -8.61 1.09 2.57
N PRO A 103 -8.79 0.37 3.69
CA PRO A 103 -7.83 -0.01 4.73
C PRO A 103 -6.90 -1.16 4.28
N ALA A 104 -5.62 -0.85 4.07
CA ALA A 104 -4.68 -1.72 3.36
C ALA A 104 -4.53 -3.11 4.00
N ASN A 105 -4.39 -3.20 5.32
CA ASN A 105 -4.26 -4.50 6.02
C ASN A 105 -5.49 -5.39 5.84
N THR A 106 -6.69 -4.82 6.00
CA THR A 106 -7.95 -5.54 5.85
C THR A 106 -8.16 -5.97 4.41
N ASN A 107 -7.89 -5.08 3.45
CA ASN A 107 -8.03 -5.37 2.03
C ASN A 107 -7.02 -6.45 1.58
N ALA A 108 -5.78 -6.42 2.08
CA ALA A 108 -4.80 -7.48 1.82
C ALA A 108 -5.26 -8.83 2.38
N PHE A 109 -5.83 -8.86 3.58
CA PHE A 109 -6.39 -10.08 4.17
C PHE A 109 -7.55 -10.62 3.33
N ILE A 110 -8.48 -9.76 2.92
CA ILE A 110 -9.63 -10.13 2.06
C ILE A 110 -9.14 -10.69 0.72
N GLY A 111 -8.24 -9.97 0.04
CA GLY A 111 -7.72 -10.38 -1.26
C GLY A 111 -6.96 -11.70 -1.20
N ARG A 112 -6.10 -11.88 -0.18
CA ARG A 112 -5.38 -13.15 0.03
C ARG A 112 -6.32 -14.34 0.20
N ASN A 113 -7.35 -14.20 1.06
CA ASN A 113 -8.32 -15.27 1.26
C ASN A 113 -9.11 -15.57 -0.02
N ALA A 114 -9.46 -14.55 -0.81
CA ALA A 114 -10.16 -14.71 -2.06
C ALA A 114 -9.29 -15.36 -3.15
N ALA A 115 -7.98 -15.07 -3.17
CA ALA A 115 -7.02 -15.69 -4.08
C ALA A 115 -6.86 -17.20 -3.82
N ASN A 116 -7.00 -17.62 -2.57
CA ASN A 116 -6.89 -19.02 -2.13
C ASN A 116 -5.62 -19.71 -2.67
N LYS A 117 -4.47 -19.02 -2.61
CA LYS A 117 -3.20 -19.46 -3.18
C LYS A 117 -2.05 -19.10 -2.24
N ASP A 118 -1.64 -20.06 -1.40
CA ASP A 118 -0.65 -19.84 -0.32
C ASP A 118 0.76 -19.53 -0.82
N SER A 119 1.08 -19.88 -2.06
CA SER A 119 2.38 -19.61 -2.67
C SER A 119 2.58 -18.13 -3.04
N GLN A 120 1.52 -17.34 -3.13
CA GLN A 120 1.56 -15.91 -3.42
C GLN A 120 1.84 -15.09 -2.17
N LEU A 121 2.69 -14.07 -2.27
CA LEU A 121 3.05 -13.19 -1.16
C LEU A 121 2.17 -11.93 -1.16
N TRP A 122 1.27 -11.85 -0.20
CA TRP A 122 0.40 -10.68 0.01
C TRP A 122 0.97 -9.77 1.10
N MET A 123 1.10 -8.49 0.78
CA MET A 123 1.66 -7.45 1.63
C MET A 123 0.72 -6.24 1.68
N ALA A 124 0.65 -5.56 2.82
CA ALA A 124 0.00 -4.26 2.95
C ALA A 124 1.05 -3.16 3.10
N MET A 125 0.86 -2.03 2.43
CA MET A 125 1.80 -0.91 2.51
C MET A 125 1.58 -0.11 3.78
N THR A 126 2.55 -0.20 4.72
CA THR A 126 2.56 0.53 5.99
C THR A 126 3.80 1.42 6.17
N MET A 127 4.65 1.49 5.16
CA MET A 127 5.94 2.19 5.23
C MET A 127 5.84 3.70 5.46
N LEU A 128 4.72 4.33 5.12
CA LEU A 128 4.56 5.77 5.28
C LEU A 128 4.67 6.21 6.74
N ASP A 129 3.99 5.50 7.65
CA ASP A 129 4.02 5.82 9.07
C ASP A 129 5.41 5.53 9.67
N SER A 130 6.04 4.42 9.28
CA SER A 130 7.42 4.12 9.67
C SER A 130 8.40 5.22 9.19
N ASN A 131 8.26 5.70 7.96
CA ASN A 131 9.10 6.77 7.44
C ASN A 131 8.84 8.11 8.15
N ARG A 132 7.60 8.41 8.53
CA ARG A 132 7.28 9.59 9.35
C ARG A 132 7.93 9.50 10.71
N ALA A 133 7.81 8.35 11.39
CA ALA A 133 8.45 8.14 12.69
C ALA A 133 9.97 8.30 12.60
N LYS A 134 10.62 7.69 11.59
CA LYS A 134 12.05 7.88 11.33
C LYS A 134 12.42 9.37 11.13
N SER A 135 11.60 10.11 10.37
CA SER A 135 11.84 11.54 10.14
C SER A 135 11.76 12.36 11.45
N ILE A 136 10.78 12.05 12.31
CA ILE A 136 10.63 12.72 13.60
C ILE A 136 11.82 12.39 14.51
N ILE A 137 12.19 11.11 14.62
CA ILE A 137 13.36 10.68 15.42
C ILE A 137 14.65 11.31 14.90
N SER A 138 14.86 11.34 13.59
CA SER A 138 16.03 11.98 12.98
C SER A 138 16.16 13.45 13.41
N LYS A 139 15.08 14.19 13.34
CA LYS A 139 15.05 15.61 13.80
C LYS A 139 15.29 15.75 15.30
N LYS A 140 14.68 14.89 16.11
CA LYS A 140 14.78 14.93 17.57
C LYS A 140 16.19 14.59 18.08
N THR A 141 16.83 13.61 17.44
CA THR A 141 18.16 13.13 17.84
C THR A 141 19.31 13.79 17.06
N ASN A 142 19.01 14.56 16.03
CA ASN A 142 19.98 15.13 15.07
C ASN A 142 20.88 14.06 14.44
N LYS A 143 20.28 12.88 14.14
CA LYS A 143 20.93 11.77 13.46
C LYS A 143 20.40 11.62 12.04
N ASP A 144 21.19 11.05 11.13
CA ASP A 144 20.74 10.81 9.77
C ASP A 144 19.59 9.79 9.76
N ILE A 145 18.58 10.05 8.94
CA ILE A 145 17.41 9.15 8.79
C ILE A 145 17.82 7.76 8.27
N SER A 146 18.91 7.69 7.50
CA SER A 146 19.46 6.43 6.99
C SER A 146 20.07 5.56 8.08
N ASP A 147 20.42 6.13 9.24
CA ASP A 147 20.98 5.42 10.40
C ASP A 147 19.89 4.88 11.33
N ILE A 148 18.62 5.19 11.04
CA ILE A 148 17.48 4.70 11.83
C ILE A 148 16.96 3.41 11.21
N LYS A 149 17.13 2.29 11.91
CA LYS A 149 16.79 0.93 11.46
C LYS A 149 15.72 0.30 12.35
N ASN A 150 15.02 -0.69 11.79
CA ASN A 150 14.02 -1.49 12.50
C ASN A 150 12.89 -0.68 13.15
N MET A 151 12.49 0.45 12.54
CA MET A 151 11.33 1.21 13.00
C MET A 151 10.04 0.41 12.72
N ILE A 152 9.37 0.01 13.78
CA ILE A 152 8.09 -0.72 13.74
C ILE A 152 6.98 0.22 14.22
N ILE A 153 5.84 0.15 13.56
CA ILE A 153 4.62 0.83 13.99
C ILE A 153 3.62 -0.24 14.45
N TRP A 154 3.24 -0.17 15.70
CA TRP A 154 2.24 -1.05 16.30
C TRP A 154 0.84 -0.45 16.23
N GLY A 155 -0.17 -1.32 16.15
CA GLY A 155 -1.58 -0.93 16.19
C GLY A 155 -2.17 -0.60 14.83
N ASN A 156 -3.38 -0.03 14.86
CA ASN A 156 -4.12 0.37 13.66
C ASN A 156 -3.68 1.76 13.19
N HIS A 157 -3.90 2.06 11.91
CA HIS A 157 -3.72 3.42 11.39
C HIS A 157 -4.79 4.37 11.94
N SER A 158 -4.55 4.85 13.17
CA SER A 158 -5.45 5.68 13.98
C SER A 158 -4.62 6.46 15.00
N PRO A 159 -5.21 7.39 15.78
CA PRO A 159 -4.51 8.10 16.85
C PRO A 159 -3.92 7.20 17.97
N THR A 160 -4.22 5.89 17.96
CA THR A 160 -3.67 4.90 18.90
C THR A 160 -2.50 4.10 18.34
N MET A 161 -2.03 4.46 17.17
CA MET A 161 -0.84 3.89 16.56
C MET A 161 0.41 4.27 17.38
N TYR A 162 1.31 3.30 17.59
CA TYR A 162 2.49 3.48 18.44
C TYR A 162 3.78 3.16 17.68
N PRO A 163 4.66 4.15 17.47
CA PRO A 163 6.00 3.92 16.93
C PRO A 163 6.93 3.36 18.00
N ASP A 164 7.50 2.19 17.76
CA ASP A 164 8.41 1.52 18.68
C ASP A 164 9.82 2.14 18.63
N ALA A 165 9.93 3.34 19.18
CA ALA A 165 11.19 4.07 19.20
C ALA A 165 12.20 3.45 20.19
N GLU A 166 11.74 2.74 21.22
CA GLU A 166 12.60 2.12 22.23
C GLU A 166 13.48 1.03 21.63
N ASN A 167 12.89 0.18 20.76
CA ASN A 167 13.54 -0.96 20.12
C ASN A 167 14.09 -0.64 18.72
N THR A 168 13.95 0.60 18.27
CA THR A 168 14.56 1.09 17.03
C THR A 168 16.06 1.25 17.22
N PHE A 169 16.86 0.95 16.21
CA PHE A 169 18.29 1.25 16.21
C PHE A 169 18.54 2.64 15.63
N ILE A 170 19.32 3.46 16.33
CA ILE A 170 19.72 4.81 15.95
C ILE A 170 21.25 4.86 15.94
N SER A 171 21.88 4.93 14.77
CA SER A 171 23.34 4.86 14.62
C SER A 171 23.98 3.65 15.32
N GLY A 172 23.27 2.52 15.35
CA GLY A 172 23.73 1.26 15.93
C GLY A 172 23.40 1.05 17.43
N GLU A 173 22.84 2.05 18.09
CA GLU A 173 22.41 1.97 19.49
C GLU A 173 20.88 1.84 19.58
N LEU A 174 20.35 1.24 20.66
CA LEU A 174 18.91 1.18 20.89
C LEU A 174 18.34 2.59 21.17
N GLY A 175 17.12 2.83 20.68
CA GLY A 175 16.47 4.11 20.82
C GLY A 175 16.32 4.61 22.26
N ASN A 176 16.05 3.71 23.22
CA ASN A 176 15.99 4.02 24.64
C ASN A 176 17.32 4.48 25.24
N SER A 177 18.45 4.19 24.58
CA SER A 177 19.77 4.67 24.99
C SER A 177 20.12 6.05 24.38
N VAL A 178 19.48 6.41 23.27
CA VAL A 178 19.76 7.63 22.49
C VAL A 178 18.74 8.72 22.79
N ILE A 179 17.46 8.33 23.00
CA ILE A 179 16.35 9.24 23.26
C ILE A 179 16.18 9.40 24.77
N ASN A 180 16.51 10.56 25.31
CA ASN A 180 16.48 10.82 26.76
C ASN A 180 15.07 10.96 27.33
N ASP A 181 14.10 11.37 26.51
CA ASP A 181 12.70 11.54 26.90
C ASP A 181 11.80 10.92 25.83
N MET A 182 11.08 9.86 26.19
CA MET A 182 10.20 9.15 25.29
C MET A 182 8.77 9.71 25.25
N ASN A 183 8.42 10.66 26.16
CA ASN A 183 7.05 11.17 26.26
C ASN A 183 6.60 11.96 25.00
N TRP A 184 7.57 12.49 24.24
CA TRP A 184 7.27 13.20 23.00
C TRP A 184 6.64 12.30 21.91
N ILE A 185 6.77 10.98 22.01
CA ILE A 185 6.18 10.04 21.02
C ILE A 185 4.67 10.22 20.97
N GLU A 186 4.02 10.38 22.12
CA GLU A 186 2.58 10.55 22.19
C GLU A 186 2.11 11.93 21.71
N SER A 187 2.97 12.95 21.80
CA SER A 187 2.64 14.33 21.41
C SER A 187 3.00 14.68 19.96
N ASP A 188 4.11 14.13 19.45
CA ASP A 188 4.72 14.57 18.19
C ASP A 188 4.46 13.59 17.02
N PHE A 189 4.05 12.35 17.30
CA PHE A 189 3.71 11.34 16.29
C PHE A 189 2.21 11.25 16.07
#